data_f83fe1d4397541bb67903e221f56b0bd
#
_entry.id   f83fe1d4397541bb67903e221f56b0bd
#
_cell.length_a   1.000
_cell.length_b   1.000
_cell.length_c   1.000
_cell.angle_alpha   90.00
_cell.angle_beta   90.00
_cell.angle_gamma   90.00
#
_symmetry.space_group_name_H-M   'P 1'
#
loop_
_entity.id
_entity.type
_entity.pdbx_description
1 polymer ?
#
loop_
_entity_poly.entity_id
_entity_poly.type
_entity_poly.pdbx_seq_one_letter_code
_entity_poly.pdbx_strand_id
1 'polypeptide(L)'
;IYDLTNGVIDISEGTIDNIYEEFSNKTDDTLNNITNNILNGTYQHTDETVTKENGKDTYYRGYANEENVLYKYHHHKGDAPIEEDGILNNYYGTIISDHDTGIFKYVTNNQDCIIHFGRYCIEKEQNIDNVSWPIELYRLLLKFEVNRKILSKFGRKEFTEEEIEIMEKEFDNILSRAKKENEYILSTYWKEKCNTLLNRCI
;
A
#
# COMPACT_ATOMS: atom_id res chain seq x y z
N ILE A 1 5.45 8.41 32.90
CA ILE A 1 4.35 7.77 33.67
C ILE A 1 4.05 8.60 34.91
N TYR A 2 5.06 9.05 35.67
CA TYR A 2 4.87 9.87 36.85
C TYR A 2 3.96 11.09 36.60
N ASP A 3 4.21 11.85 35.54
CA ASP A 3 3.40 13.01 35.15
C ASP A 3 1.99 12.63 34.70
N LEU A 4 1.83 11.51 33.99
CA LEU A 4 0.54 11.00 33.53
C LEU A 4 -0.34 10.49 34.65
N THR A 5 0.26 10.11 35.78
CA THR A 5 -0.47 9.58 36.97
C THR A 5 -0.55 10.59 38.10
N ASN A 6 -0.23 11.87 37.86
CA ASN A 6 -0.15 12.93 38.88
C ASN A 6 0.74 12.55 40.07
N GLY A 7 1.85 11.88 39.82
CA GLY A 7 2.80 11.46 40.82
C GLY A 7 2.40 10.24 41.67
N VAL A 8 1.34 9.52 41.25
CA VAL A 8 0.86 8.32 41.99
C VAL A 8 1.70 7.09 41.68
N ILE A 9 2.24 7.00 40.44
CA ILE A 9 3.05 5.82 40.03
C ILE A 9 4.46 6.30 39.70
N ASP A 10 5.41 5.88 40.54
CA ASP A 10 6.84 6.05 40.31
C ASP A 10 7.46 4.69 39.99
N ILE A 11 7.86 4.49 38.74
CA ILE A 11 8.54 3.27 38.29
C ILE A 11 9.87 3.61 37.65
N SER A 12 10.90 2.82 37.97
CA SER A 12 12.22 2.99 37.39
C SER A 12 12.27 2.59 35.91
N GLU A 13 13.25 3.10 35.17
CA GLU A 13 13.53 2.68 33.80
C GLU A 13 13.70 1.16 33.70
N GLY A 14 14.47 0.55 34.63
CA GLY A 14 14.64 -0.90 34.67
C GLY A 14 13.36 -1.69 34.89
N THR A 15 12.37 -1.11 35.62
CA THR A 15 11.06 -1.75 35.75
C THR A 15 10.31 -1.71 34.42
N ILE A 16 10.42 -0.60 33.66
CA ILE A 16 9.83 -0.49 32.34
C ILE A 16 10.45 -1.50 31.38
N ASP A 17 11.76 -1.60 31.35
CA ASP A 17 12.50 -2.56 30.51
C ASP A 17 12.08 -4.00 30.81
N ASN A 18 11.98 -4.39 32.09
CA ASN A 18 11.53 -5.72 32.48
C ASN A 18 10.09 -6.00 32.03
N ILE A 19 9.18 -5.00 32.12
CA ILE A 19 7.80 -5.13 31.64
C ILE A 19 7.79 -5.34 30.12
N TYR A 20 8.59 -4.61 29.36
CA TYR A 20 8.69 -4.78 27.91
C TYR A 20 9.23 -6.16 27.54
N GLU A 21 10.28 -6.63 28.23
CA GLU A 21 10.85 -7.95 27.99
C GLU A 21 9.82 -9.07 28.31
N GLU A 22 9.15 -8.97 29.45
CA GLU A 22 8.09 -9.93 29.83
C GLU A 22 6.94 -9.92 28.84
N PHE A 23 6.50 -8.74 28.40
CA PHE A 23 5.45 -8.59 27.38
C PHE A 23 5.89 -9.21 26.06
N SER A 24 7.10 -8.89 25.58
CA SER A 24 7.65 -9.44 24.33
C SER A 24 7.63 -10.97 24.37
N ASN A 25 8.15 -11.58 25.43
CA ASN A 25 8.19 -13.04 25.59
C ASN A 25 6.79 -13.69 25.61
N LYS A 26 5.78 -12.96 26.06
CA LYS A 26 4.37 -13.46 26.11
C LYS A 26 3.61 -13.28 24.81
N THR A 27 4.12 -12.49 23.87
CA THR A 27 3.41 -12.17 22.60
C THR A 27 3.81 -13.04 21.42
N ASP A 28 4.82 -13.89 21.54
CA ASP A 28 5.34 -14.71 20.44
C ASP A 28 4.26 -15.55 19.76
N ASP A 29 3.43 -16.26 20.54
CA ASP A 29 2.33 -17.05 19.98
C ASP A 29 1.31 -16.18 19.24
N THR A 30 1.04 -14.98 19.74
CA THR A 30 0.11 -14.04 19.10
C THR A 30 0.72 -13.51 17.79
N LEU A 31 1.99 -13.15 17.79
CA LEU A 31 2.69 -12.70 16.58
C LEU A 31 2.78 -13.80 15.52
N ASN A 32 3.02 -15.04 15.93
CA ASN A 32 3.00 -16.19 15.04
C ASN A 32 1.60 -16.42 14.43
N ASN A 33 0.54 -16.29 15.22
CA ASN A 33 -0.83 -16.40 14.73
C ASN A 33 -1.17 -15.29 13.74
N ILE A 34 -0.80 -14.03 14.03
CA ILE A 34 -0.99 -12.89 13.11
C ILE A 34 -0.23 -13.14 11.80
N THR A 35 1.03 -13.56 11.89
CA THR A 35 1.85 -13.86 10.71
C THR A 35 1.21 -14.96 9.87
N ASN A 36 0.77 -16.06 10.49
CA ASN A 36 0.11 -17.15 9.78
C ASN A 36 -1.21 -16.71 9.13
N ASN A 37 -1.99 -15.88 9.79
CA ASN A 37 -3.23 -15.33 9.23
C ASN A 37 -2.97 -14.40 8.03
N ILE A 38 -1.89 -13.63 8.05
CA ILE A 38 -1.46 -12.81 6.91
C ILE A 38 -1.01 -13.72 5.76
N LEU A 39 -0.16 -14.71 6.03
CA LEU A 39 0.36 -15.65 5.02
C LEU A 39 -0.73 -16.47 4.33
N ASN A 40 -1.80 -16.82 5.04
CA ASN A 40 -2.93 -17.60 4.51
C ASN A 40 -4.04 -16.73 3.90
N GLY A 41 -3.92 -15.40 3.95
CA GLY A 41 -4.88 -14.48 3.36
C GLY A 41 -4.86 -14.51 1.84
N THR A 42 -5.99 -14.19 1.20
CA THR A 42 -6.08 -14.09 -0.26
C THR A 42 -5.43 -12.84 -0.81
N TYR A 43 -5.34 -11.80 0.00
CA TYR A 43 -4.62 -10.55 -0.30
C TYR A 43 -3.97 -9.98 0.96
N GLN A 44 -2.93 -9.19 0.77
CA GLN A 44 -2.36 -8.36 1.83
C GLN A 44 -1.88 -7.02 1.26
N HIS A 45 -1.97 -5.99 2.08
CA HIS A 45 -1.32 -4.70 1.83
C HIS A 45 0.09 -4.73 2.42
N THR A 46 1.05 -4.18 1.68
CA THR A 46 2.37 -3.90 2.22
C THR A 46 2.79 -2.48 1.88
N ASP A 47 3.37 -1.80 2.85
CA ASP A 47 3.90 -0.45 2.70
C ASP A 47 5.09 -0.25 3.65
N GLU A 48 6.01 0.63 3.28
CA GLU A 48 7.19 0.92 4.08
C GLU A 48 7.23 2.39 4.47
N THR A 49 7.32 2.64 5.75
CA THR A 49 7.41 3.99 6.32
C THR A 49 8.80 4.26 6.87
N VAL A 50 9.37 5.40 6.47
CA VAL A 50 10.63 5.90 7.02
C VAL A 50 10.39 6.50 8.40
N THR A 51 11.25 6.18 9.34
CA THR A 51 11.32 6.81 10.66
C THR A 51 12.75 7.20 10.97
N LYS A 52 13.00 7.84 12.11
CA LYS A 52 14.34 8.24 12.52
C LYS A 52 14.65 7.69 13.90
N GLU A 53 15.81 7.05 14.01
CA GLU A 53 16.41 6.65 15.26
C GLU A 53 17.81 7.26 15.37
N ASN A 54 18.06 8.03 16.43
CA ASN A 54 19.34 8.73 16.64
C ASN A 54 19.80 9.55 15.41
N GLY A 55 18.85 10.18 14.69
CA GLY A 55 19.11 11.01 13.51
C GLY A 55 19.38 10.22 12.21
N LYS A 56 19.38 8.89 12.25
CA LYS A 56 19.50 8.02 11.07
C LYS A 56 18.14 7.52 10.62
N ASP A 57 17.98 7.31 9.32
CA ASP A 57 16.76 6.71 8.76
C ASP A 57 16.68 5.24 9.15
N THR A 58 15.52 4.86 9.62
CA THR A 58 15.11 3.49 9.90
C THR A 58 13.72 3.26 9.29
N TYR A 59 13.25 2.02 9.25
CA TYR A 59 12.11 1.67 8.42
C TYR A 59 11.17 0.74 9.19
N TYR A 60 9.87 0.99 9.04
CA TYR A 60 8.84 0.05 9.42
C TYR A 60 8.15 -0.46 8.17
N ARG A 61 8.17 -1.77 7.95
CA ARG A 61 7.36 -2.41 6.94
C ARG A 61 6.08 -2.96 7.56
N GLY A 62 4.95 -2.53 7.02
CA GLY A 62 3.63 -3.01 7.42
C GLY A 62 3.16 -4.12 6.50
N TYR A 63 2.56 -5.14 7.08
CA TYR A 63 1.83 -6.20 6.40
C TYR A 63 0.43 -6.25 6.98
N ALA A 64 -0.60 -6.12 6.16
CA ALA A 64 -1.97 -6.05 6.64
C ALA A 64 -2.94 -6.79 5.73
N ASN A 65 -3.88 -7.51 6.32
CA ASN A 65 -5.07 -8.01 5.65
C ASN A 65 -6.32 -7.44 6.31
N GLU A 66 -7.50 -8.03 6.07
CA GLU A 66 -8.76 -7.54 6.61
C GLU A 66 -8.82 -7.54 8.15
N GLU A 67 -8.14 -8.49 8.80
CA GLU A 67 -8.25 -8.73 10.23
C GLU A 67 -6.97 -8.45 11.03
N ASN A 68 -5.81 -8.45 10.36
CA ASN A 68 -4.51 -8.45 11.02
C ASN A 68 -3.59 -7.39 10.45
N VAL A 69 -2.77 -6.80 11.32
CA VAL A 69 -1.68 -5.90 10.95
C VAL A 69 -0.42 -6.33 11.70
N LEU A 70 0.67 -6.45 10.97
CA LEU A 70 2.00 -6.74 11.50
C LEU A 70 2.98 -5.68 11.03
N TYR A 71 3.80 -5.16 11.94
CA TYR A 71 4.90 -4.26 11.62
C TYR A 71 6.24 -4.95 11.90
N LYS A 72 7.16 -4.80 10.96
CA LYS A 72 8.56 -5.22 11.09
C LYS A 72 9.47 -4.00 11.02
N TYR A 73 10.41 -3.91 11.93
CA TYR A 73 11.37 -2.81 12.03
C TYR A 73 12.70 -3.20 11.41
N HIS A 74 13.32 -2.28 10.65
CA HIS A 74 14.58 -2.49 9.98
C HIS A 74 15.46 -1.24 9.99
N HIS A 75 16.77 -1.43 10.06
CA HIS A 75 17.74 -0.35 9.92
C HIS A 75 18.03 0.02 8.46
N HIS A 76 17.60 -0.80 7.49
CA HIS A 76 17.93 -0.65 6.07
C HIS A 76 16.72 -0.96 5.21
N LYS A 77 16.70 -0.40 4.00
CA LYS A 77 15.80 -0.81 2.91
C LYS A 77 16.39 -1.94 2.08
N GLY A 78 15.53 -2.53 1.25
CA GLY A 78 15.92 -3.46 0.18
C GLY A 78 15.62 -4.91 0.50
N ASP A 79 16.38 -5.80 -0.12
CA ASP A 79 16.08 -7.23 -0.14
C ASP A 79 16.29 -7.93 1.20
N ALA A 80 17.39 -7.61 1.89
CA ALA A 80 17.71 -8.29 3.13
C ALA A 80 16.61 -8.20 4.20
N PRO A 81 15.99 -7.02 4.47
CA PRO A 81 14.82 -6.92 5.33
C PRO A 81 13.63 -7.76 4.86
N ILE A 82 13.35 -7.81 3.56
CA ILE A 82 12.24 -8.61 3.01
C ILE A 82 12.48 -10.10 3.25
N GLU A 83 13.71 -10.55 3.03
CA GLU A 83 14.12 -11.94 3.25
C GLU A 83 14.10 -12.30 4.75
N GLU A 84 14.54 -11.40 5.61
CA GLU A 84 14.50 -11.56 7.07
C GLU A 84 13.07 -11.68 7.61
N ASP A 85 12.14 -10.87 7.09
CA ASP A 85 10.72 -10.95 7.46
C ASP A 85 10.10 -12.29 7.10
N GLY A 86 10.53 -12.89 6.01
CA GLY A 86 10.06 -14.19 5.52
C GLY A 86 8.58 -14.21 5.10
N ILE A 87 7.95 -13.03 4.95
CA ILE A 87 6.52 -12.93 4.64
C ILE A 87 6.31 -12.93 3.14
N LEU A 88 6.92 -11.99 2.40
CA LEU A 88 6.70 -11.90 0.94
C LEU A 88 7.20 -13.13 0.20
N ASN A 89 8.29 -13.73 0.62
CA ASN A 89 8.88 -14.94 0.01
C ASN A 89 7.98 -16.18 0.13
N ASN A 90 7.09 -16.20 1.11
CA ASN A 90 6.21 -17.33 1.42
C ASN A 90 4.74 -17.01 1.16
N TYR A 91 4.45 -15.86 0.54
CA TYR A 91 3.10 -15.43 0.27
C TYR A 91 2.68 -15.72 -1.17
N TYR A 92 1.52 -16.35 -1.35
CA TYR A 92 1.01 -16.77 -2.66
C TYR A 92 -0.26 -16.05 -3.10
N GLY A 93 -0.79 -15.16 -2.27
CA GLY A 93 -1.96 -14.33 -2.59
C GLY A 93 -1.58 -13.07 -3.39
N THR A 94 -2.49 -12.12 -3.46
CA THR A 94 -2.27 -10.84 -4.13
C THR A 94 -1.65 -9.82 -3.17
N ILE A 95 -0.53 -9.22 -3.53
CA ILE A 95 0.08 -8.10 -2.81
C ILE A 95 -0.49 -6.79 -3.35
N ILE A 96 -0.89 -5.90 -2.45
CA ILE A 96 -1.31 -4.53 -2.76
C ILE A 96 -0.25 -3.57 -2.22
N SER A 97 0.46 -2.86 -3.08
CA SER A 97 1.57 -1.97 -2.70
C SER A 97 1.61 -0.68 -3.52
N ASP A 98 2.50 0.24 -3.14
CA ASP A 98 2.79 1.48 -3.90
C ASP A 98 3.72 1.20 -5.11
N HIS A 99 3.36 0.31 -6.00
CA HIS A 99 4.18 -0.02 -7.19
C HIS A 99 5.68 -0.16 -6.86
N ASP A 100 6.00 -0.72 -5.71
CA ASP A 100 7.40 -0.98 -5.33
C ASP A 100 7.95 -2.15 -6.14
N THR A 101 8.69 -1.82 -7.20
CA THR A 101 9.28 -2.82 -8.09
C THR A 101 10.28 -3.74 -7.36
N GLY A 102 10.80 -3.32 -6.21
CA GLY A 102 11.69 -4.12 -5.38
C GLY A 102 11.02 -5.38 -4.82
N ILE A 103 9.70 -5.35 -4.63
CA ILE A 103 8.96 -6.51 -4.12
C ILE A 103 8.44 -7.45 -5.22
N PHE A 104 8.40 -7.01 -6.48
CA PHE A 104 7.79 -7.79 -7.58
C PHE A 104 8.48 -9.14 -7.82
N LYS A 105 9.76 -9.26 -7.50
CA LYS A 105 10.48 -10.53 -7.61
C LYS A 105 10.11 -11.56 -6.55
N TYR A 106 9.45 -11.13 -5.47
CA TYR A 106 9.03 -12.00 -4.36
C TYR A 106 7.57 -12.45 -4.48
N VAL A 107 6.80 -11.84 -5.36
CA VAL A 107 5.35 -12.04 -5.42
C VAL A 107 4.90 -12.44 -6.83
N THR A 108 3.92 -13.34 -6.89
CA THR A 108 3.36 -13.81 -8.17
C THR A 108 2.29 -12.86 -8.69
N ASN A 109 1.49 -12.31 -7.78
CA ASN A 109 0.38 -11.41 -8.10
C ASN A 109 0.55 -10.10 -7.32
N ASN A 110 0.57 -8.97 -8.03
CA ASN A 110 0.60 -7.65 -7.41
C ASN A 110 -0.49 -6.75 -7.99
N GLN A 111 -0.96 -5.85 -7.15
CA GLN A 111 -1.90 -4.79 -7.50
C GLN A 111 -1.38 -3.47 -6.96
N ASP A 112 -1.44 -2.42 -7.75
CA ASP A 112 -1.13 -1.08 -7.28
C ASP A 112 -2.16 -0.61 -6.25
N CYS A 113 -1.70 0.00 -5.18
CA CYS A 113 -2.56 0.64 -4.21
C CYS A 113 -3.27 1.84 -4.84
N ILE A 114 -4.60 1.78 -4.92
CA ILE A 114 -5.42 2.83 -5.56
C ILE A 114 -5.22 4.21 -4.90
N ILE A 115 -4.88 4.26 -3.63
CA ILE A 115 -4.63 5.51 -2.91
C ILE A 115 -3.31 6.14 -3.35
N HIS A 116 -2.25 5.34 -3.47
CA HIS A 116 -0.97 5.82 -3.98
C HIS A 116 -1.08 6.21 -5.46
N PHE A 117 -1.73 5.39 -6.27
CA PHE A 117 -2.03 5.72 -7.66
C PHE A 117 -2.79 7.05 -7.77
N GLY A 118 -3.80 7.25 -6.94
CA GLY A 118 -4.55 8.50 -6.87
C GLY A 118 -3.70 9.73 -6.53
N ARG A 119 -2.74 9.60 -5.60
CA ARG A 119 -1.79 10.69 -5.30
C ARG A 119 -0.96 11.08 -6.53
N TYR A 120 -0.50 10.10 -7.30
CA TYR A 120 0.21 10.36 -8.56
C TYR A 120 -0.68 11.06 -9.60
N CYS A 121 -1.96 10.70 -9.68
CA CYS A 121 -2.90 11.35 -10.59
C CYS A 121 -3.19 12.80 -10.19
N ILE A 122 -3.43 13.04 -8.90
CA ILE A 122 -3.68 14.39 -8.35
C ILE A 122 -2.46 15.30 -8.52
N GLU A 123 -1.25 14.80 -8.27
CA GLU A 123 -0.01 15.54 -8.48
C GLU A 123 0.10 16.07 -9.92
N LYS A 124 -0.31 15.27 -10.91
CA LYS A 124 -0.25 15.67 -12.30
C LYS A 124 -1.32 16.68 -12.67
N GLU A 125 -2.54 16.50 -12.17
CA GLU A 125 -3.62 17.49 -12.34
C GLU A 125 -3.21 18.86 -11.80
N GLN A 126 -2.51 18.91 -10.67
CA GLN A 126 -2.10 20.17 -10.03
C GLN A 126 -0.93 20.88 -10.71
N ASN A 127 -0.14 20.16 -11.49
CA ASN A 127 1.13 20.68 -12.04
C ASN A 127 1.19 20.72 -13.55
N ILE A 128 0.18 20.24 -14.26
CA ILE A 128 0.18 20.16 -15.72
C ILE A 128 -1.14 20.69 -16.28
N ASP A 129 -1.05 21.73 -17.10
CA ASP A 129 -2.21 22.26 -17.81
C ASP A 129 -2.58 21.35 -19.01
N ASN A 130 -3.88 21.27 -19.29
CA ASN A 130 -4.44 20.59 -20.46
C ASN A 130 -4.21 19.07 -20.51
N VAL A 131 -3.95 18.43 -19.36
CA VAL A 131 -3.87 16.98 -19.21
C VAL A 131 -4.92 16.54 -18.22
N SER A 132 -5.92 15.79 -18.67
CA SER A 132 -7.07 15.38 -17.84
C SER A 132 -7.12 13.89 -17.56
N TRP A 133 -6.47 13.06 -18.38
CA TRP A 133 -6.57 11.62 -18.29
C TRP A 133 -6.19 11.03 -16.92
N PRO A 134 -5.15 11.51 -16.17
CA PRO A 134 -4.80 10.90 -14.89
C PRO A 134 -5.92 11.02 -13.86
N ILE A 135 -6.49 12.21 -13.74
CA ILE A 135 -7.56 12.45 -12.75
C ILE A 135 -8.88 11.79 -13.17
N GLU A 136 -9.17 11.71 -14.48
CA GLU A 136 -10.34 10.98 -14.99
C GLU A 136 -10.21 9.49 -14.68
N LEU A 137 -9.03 8.91 -14.89
CA LEU A 137 -8.74 7.51 -14.60
C LEU A 137 -8.91 7.23 -13.10
N TYR A 138 -8.36 8.08 -12.25
CA TYR A 138 -8.52 7.91 -10.80
C TYR A 138 -9.98 8.00 -10.35
N ARG A 139 -10.75 8.96 -10.90
CA ARG A 139 -12.19 9.06 -10.63
C ARG A 139 -12.97 7.83 -11.09
N LEU A 140 -12.57 7.25 -12.23
CA LEU A 140 -13.16 6.00 -12.73
C LEU A 140 -12.90 4.84 -11.76
N LEU A 141 -11.66 4.66 -11.31
CA LEU A 141 -11.31 3.62 -10.34
C LEU A 141 -12.05 3.79 -9.01
N LEU A 142 -12.20 5.04 -8.53
CA LEU A 142 -13.00 5.31 -7.33
C LEU A 142 -14.48 4.99 -7.54
N LYS A 143 -15.04 5.26 -8.72
CA LYS A 143 -16.42 4.88 -9.08
C LYS A 143 -16.59 3.37 -8.98
N PHE A 144 -15.65 2.60 -9.50
CA PHE A 144 -15.68 1.13 -9.43
C PHE A 144 -15.63 0.63 -7.98
N GLU A 145 -14.75 1.19 -7.16
CA GLU A 145 -14.64 0.83 -5.75
C GLU A 145 -15.92 1.17 -4.97
N VAL A 146 -16.55 2.32 -5.23
CA VAL A 146 -17.84 2.68 -4.63
C VAL A 146 -18.92 1.69 -5.05
N ASN A 147 -18.99 1.34 -6.35
CA ASN A 147 -19.95 0.37 -6.86
C ASN A 147 -19.74 -1.01 -6.20
N ARG A 148 -18.50 -1.48 -6.09
CA ARG A 148 -18.16 -2.73 -5.40
C ARG A 148 -18.67 -2.74 -3.96
N LYS A 149 -18.44 -1.65 -3.22
CA LYS A 149 -18.92 -1.50 -1.83
C LYS A 149 -20.45 -1.50 -1.75
N ILE A 150 -21.13 -0.88 -2.70
CA ILE A 150 -22.60 -0.88 -2.76
C ILE A 150 -23.11 -2.32 -3.02
N LEU A 151 -22.57 -2.99 -4.03
CA LEU A 151 -22.95 -4.36 -4.39
C LEU A 151 -22.71 -5.34 -3.23
N SER A 152 -21.60 -5.19 -2.51
CA SER A 152 -21.28 -6.00 -1.35
C SER A 152 -22.34 -5.89 -0.23
N LYS A 153 -22.93 -4.69 -0.03
CA LYS A 153 -24.03 -4.51 0.94
C LYS A 153 -25.30 -5.27 0.55
N PHE A 154 -25.47 -5.58 -0.74
CA PHE A 154 -26.56 -6.39 -1.27
C PHE A 154 -26.19 -7.87 -1.46
N GLY A 155 -25.05 -8.31 -0.89
CA GLY A 155 -24.61 -9.70 -0.94
C GLY A 155 -23.93 -10.11 -2.25
N ARG A 156 -23.69 -9.18 -3.18
CA ARG A 156 -22.93 -9.42 -4.42
C ARG A 156 -21.44 -9.14 -4.17
N LYS A 157 -20.61 -10.14 -4.38
CA LYS A 157 -19.14 -10.03 -4.17
C LYS A 157 -18.38 -9.71 -5.46
N GLU A 158 -19.00 -9.92 -6.63
CA GLU A 158 -18.36 -9.83 -7.94
C GLU A 158 -19.23 -9.00 -8.91
N PHE A 159 -18.58 -8.37 -9.85
CA PHE A 159 -19.25 -7.76 -11.02
C PHE A 159 -19.67 -8.85 -12.02
N THR A 160 -20.67 -8.58 -12.81
CA THR A 160 -21.03 -9.41 -13.97
C THR A 160 -20.06 -9.17 -15.12
N GLU A 161 -19.95 -10.11 -16.07
CA GLU A 161 -19.17 -9.93 -17.28
C GLU A 161 -19.54 -8.66 -18.06
N GLU A 162 -20.84 -8.37 -18.18
CA GLU A 162 -21.33 -7.15 -18.84
C GLU A 162 -20.89 -5.87 -18.11
N GLU A 163 -20.91 -5.86 -16.76
CA GLU A 163 -20.42 -4.74 -15.97
C GLU A 163 -18.90 -4.56 -16.16
N ILE A 164 -18.13 -5.66 -16.20
CA ILE A 164 -16.69 -5.64 -16.44
C ILE A 164 -16.40 -5.08 -17.84
N GLU A 165 -17.07 -5.55 -18.88
CA GLU A 165 -16.90 -5.02 -20.24
C GLU A 165 -17.16 -3.51 -20.34
N ILE A 166 -18.17 -3.00 -19.63
CA ILE A 166 -18.45 -1.55 -19.59
C ILE A 166 -17.29 -0.81 -18.92
N MET A 167 -16.79 -1.36 -17.80
CA MET A 167 -15.68 -0.78 -17.05
C MET A 167 -14.39 -0.75 -17.89
N GLU A 168 -14.08 -1.82 -18.58
CA GLU A 168 -12.91 -1.93 -19.47
C GLU A 168 -13.01 -0.93 -20.63
N LYS A 169 -14.19 -0.77 -21.24
CA LYS A 169 -14.38 0.23 -22.29
C LYS A 169 -14.18 1.67 -21.81
N GLU A 170 -14.69 2.01 -20.61
CA GLU A 170 -14.47 3.34 -20.02
C GLU A 170 -12.97 3.56 -19.76
N PHE A 171 -12.28 2.56 -19.22
CA PHE A 171 -10.84 2.57 -18.96
C PHE A 171 -10.04 2.77 -20.25
N ASP A 172 -10.26 1.95 -21.27
CA ASP A 172 -9.57 2.00 -22.55
C ASP A 172 -9.79 3.33 -23.28
N ASN A 173 -10.98 3.91 -23.18
CA ASN A 173 -11.28 5.23 -23.75
C ASN A 173 -10.40 6.32 -23.13
N ILE A 174 -10.15 6.27 -21.83
CA ILE A 174 -9.25 7.22 -21.15
C ILE A 174 -7.81 6.98 -21.62
N LEU A 175 -7.33 5.74 -21.61
CA LEU A 175 -5.96 5.42 -22.01
C LEU A 175 -5.68 5.75 -23.48
N SER A 176 -6.65 5.57 -24.37
CA SER A 176 -6.50 5.90 -25.80
C SER A 176 -6.21 7.39 -26.04
N ARG A 177 -6.73 8.28 -25.18
CA ARG A 177 -6.46 9.73 -25.23
C ARG A 177 -5.15 10.12 -24.52
N ALA A 178 -4.74 9.35 -23.52
CA ALA A 178 -3.61 9.66 -22.67
C ALA A 178 -2.31 9.90 -23.46
N LYS A 179 -2.03 9.06 -24.47
CA LYS A 179 -0.84 9.22 -25.32
C LYS A 179 -0.81 10.56 -26.03
N LYS A 180 -1.96 10.99 -26.59
CA LYS A 180 -2.09 12.27 -27.29
C LYS A 180 -1.96 13.44 -26.32
N GLU A 181 -2.61 13.39 -25.17
CA GLU A 181 -2.52 14.43 -24.16
C GLU A 181 -1.06 14.59 -23.68
N ASN A 182 -0.34 13.48 -23.44
CA ASN A 182 1.07 13.51 -23.05
C ASN A 182 1.99 14.16 -24.10
N GLU A 183 1.67 14.10 -25.38
CA GLU A 183 2.46 14.75 -26.45
C GLU A 183 2.48 16.27 -26.30
N TYR A 184 1.42 16.88 -25.80
CA TYR A 184 1.30 18.33 -25.61
C TYR A 184 1.97 18.85 -24.33
N ILE A 185 2.49 17.98 -23.47
CA ILE A 185 3.20 18.40 -22.26
C ILE A 185 4.55 19.02 -22.65
N LEU A 186 4.73 20.30 -22.34
CA LEU A 186 5.94 21.05 -22.67
C LEU A 186 7.13 20.68 -21.76
N SER A 187 6.88 20.41 -20.50
CA SER A 187 7.90 20.04 -19.52
C SER A 187 8.34 18.59 -19.74
N THR A 188 9.61 18.36 -20.06
CA THR A 188 10.19 17.01 -20.19
C THR A 188 9.99 16.19 -18.91
N TYR A 189 10.22 16.79 -17.76
CA TYR A 189 10.03 16.14 -16.46
C TYR A 189 8.60 15.61 -16.28
N TRP A 190 7.59 16.46 -16.51
CA TRP A 190 6.20 16.07 -16.34
C TRP A 190 5.74 15.08 -17.42
N LYS A 191 6.25 15.23 -18.64
CA LYS A 191 5.98 14.29 -19.73
C LYS A 191 6.48 12.88 -19.39
N GLU A 192 7.68 12.73 -18.86
CA GLU A 192 8.23 11.46 -18.39
C GLU A 192 7.40 10.88 -17.24
N LYS A 193 7.00 11.70 -16.27
CA LYS A 193 6.14 11.28 -15.17
C LYS A 193 4.78 10.77 -15.63
N CYS A 194 4.15 11.43 -16.60
CA CYS A 194 2.89 10.99 -17.19
C CYS A 194 3.06 9.69 -18.00
N ASN A 195 4.13 9.58 -18.78
CA ASN A 195 4.41 8.35 -19.53
C ASN A 195 4.68 7.17 -18.58
N THR A 196 5.42 7.40 -17.50
CA THR A 196 5.64 6.37 -16.47
C THR A 196 4.31 5.91 -15.85
N LEU A 197 3.42 6.85 -15.51
CA LEU A 197 2.11 6.51 -14.98
C LEU A 197 1.26 5.73 -16.00
N LEU A 198 1.26 6.17 -17.27
CA LEU A 198 0.55 5.48 -18.34
C LEU A 198 1.04 4.05 -18.55
N ASN A 199 2.36 3.85 -18.51
CA ASN A 199 2.97 2.52 -18.66
C ASN A 199 2.63 1.55 -17.51
N ARG A 200 2.20 2.05 -16.34
CA ARG A 200 1.68 1.21 -15.26
C ARG A 200 0.25 0.73 -15.52
N CYS A 201 -0.45 1.36 -16.46
CA CYS A 201 -1.85 1.06 -16.78
C CYS A 201 -2.00 0.11 -17.99
N ILE A 202 -0.93 -0.14 -18.73
CA ILE A 202 -0.87 -0.98 -19.93
C ILE A 202 -0.14 -2.27 -19.61
#